data_f0b66761979e01ee4f4ef37d075a28c9
#
_entry.id   f0b66761979e01ee4f4ef37d075a28c9
#
_cell.length_a   1.000
_cell.length_b   1.000
_cell.length_c   1.000
_cell.angle_alpha   90.00
_cell.angle_beta   90.00
_cell.angle_gamma   90.00
#
_symmetry.space_group_name_H-M   'P 1'
#
loop_
_entity.id
_entity.type
_entity.pdbx_description
1 polymer ?
#
loop_
_entity_poly.entity_id
_entity_poly.type
_entity_poly.pdbx_seq_one_letter_code
_entity_poly.pdbx_strand_id
1 'polypeptide(L)'
;MSNNWIVENIQNALGTWNDKLNEIWRLLTESPESFKGGAVWNVMVNINGTLKAVGYALLVLFFLMGIMKHYNSFSEVKRPEQAIKLFLRFVLAKAAITWGLDLMMAIFRIVQGVIGKIMTASGIGGQGSIYLPDSMVQTIKDCGFWESIPLWAVTLIGSLLITVLSFVMILTVYGRFFKLYMYVAISPLPLATFASEETGRVGKNFIHSYIAVCLEGAIIVLACIIYSLFVSSAPSVNLNASAVNQVWTYVGEIVFNMLVLTGTIKLSDQVVKNMMRL
;
A
#
# COMPACT_ATOMS: atom_id res chain seq x y z
N MET A 1 -20.57 14.16 38.68
CA MET A 1 -19.22 13.83 38.13
C MET A 1 -19.25 14.24 36.67
N SER A 2 -18.29 15.04 36.23
CA SER A 2 -18.28 15.46 34.81
C SER A 2 -17.89 14.26 33.93
N ASN A 3 -18.71 13.91 32.93
CA ASN A 3 -18.44 12.82 31.97
C ASN A 3 -17.30 13.18 30.98
N ASN A 4 -16.41 14.10 31.37
CA ASN A 4 -15.30 14.57 30.52
C ASN A 4 -14.41 13.42 30.02
N TRP A 5 -14.15 12.42 30.85
CA TRP A 5 -13.30 11.28 30.47
C TRP A 5 -13.92 10.39 29.38
N ILE A 6 -15.27 10.33 29.26
CA ILE A 6 -15.95 9.63 28.17
C ILE A 6 -15.70 10.38 26.84
N VAL A 7 -15.82 11.70 26.88
CA VAL A 7 -15.52 12.58 25.73
C VAL A 7 -14.05 12.44 25.33
N GLU A 8 -13.14 12.51 26.31
CA GLU A 8 -11.70 12.37 26.08
C GLU A 8 -11.34 11.03 25.41
N ASN A 9 -11.94 9.92 25.83
CA ASN A 9 -11.70 8.61 25.22
C ASN A 9 -12.05 8.58 23.72
N ILE A 10 -13.22 9.11 23.35
CA ILE A 10 -13.61 9.19 21.93
C ILE A 10 -12.70 10.16 21.17
N GLN A 11 -12.44 11.33 21.73
CA GLN A 11 -11.58 12.34 21.08
C GLN A 11 -10.16 11.82 20.87
N ASN A 12 -9.58 11.09 21.83
CA ASN A 12 -8.27 10.47 21.70
C ASN A 12 -8.25 9.38 20.62
N ALA A 13 -9.31 8.56 20.55
CA ALA A 13 -9.43 7.54 19.50
C ALA A 13 -9.57 8.19 18.10
N LEU A 14 -10.41 9.21 17.96
CA LEU A 14 -10.55 9.96 16.71
C LEU A 14 -9.26 10.72 16.36
N GLY A 15 -8.56 11.28 17.34
CA GLY A 15 -7.24 11.87 17.16
C GLY A 15 -6.24 10.87 16.62
N THR A 16 -6.16 9.67 17.22
CA THR A 16 -5.31 8.58 16.72
C THR A 16 -5.64 8.20 15.27
N TRP A 17 -6.93 8.12 14.93
CA TRP A 17 -7.35 7.86 13.55
C TRP A 17 -6.88 8.95 12.58
N ASN A 18 -7.12 10.22 12.93
CA ASN A 18 -6.74 11.36 12.10
C ASN A 18 -5.22 11.43 11.91
N ASP A 19 -4.44 11.17 12.95
CA ASP A 19 -2.98 11.13 12.90
C ASP A 19 -2.49 10.02 11.96
N LYS A 20 -3.10 8.83 12.03
CA LYS A 20 -2.75 7.73 11.13
C LYS A 20 -3.17 7.98 9.70
N LEU A 21 -4.30 8.62 9.47
CA LEU A 21 -4.72 9.04 8.14
C LEU A 21 -3.74 10.07 7.54
N ASN A 22 -3.33 11.06 8.32
CA ASN A 22 -2.31 12.03 7.91
C ASN A 22 -0.96 11.37 7.65
N GLU A 23 -0.55 10.40 8.49
CA GLU A 23 0.67 9.62 8.26
C GLU A 23 0.61 8.84 6.94
N ILE A 24 -0.55 8.27 6.59
CA ILE A 24 -0.76 7.60 5.29
C ILE A 24 -0.55 8.58 4.13
N TRP A 25 -1.15 9.76 4.17
CA TRP A 25 -0.97 10.77 3.12
C TRP A 25 0.51 11.10 2.92
N ARG A 26 1.26 11.26 3.99
CA ARG A 26 2.72 11.49 3.93
C ARG A 26 3.45 10.29 3.33
N LEU A 27 3.16 9.07 3.79
CA LEU A 27 3.81 7.84 3.32
C LEU A 27 3.54 7.54 1.84
N LEU A 28 2.37 7.90 1.32
CA LEU A 28 2.04 7.68 -0.09
C LEU A 28 2.87 8.55 -1.05
N THR A 29 3.37 9.69 -0.57
CA THR A 29 4.26 10.60 -1.31
C THR A 29 5.74 10.36 -1.02
N GLU A 30 6.08 9.60 0.02
CA GLU A 30 7.45 9.32 0.42
C GLU A 30 8.10 8.27 -0.48
N SER A 31 9.37 8.48 -0.85
CA SER A 31 10.12 7.49 -1.63
C SER A 31 10.66 6.37 -0.73
N PRO A 32 10.86 5.14 -1.26
CA PRO A 32 11.51 4.07 -0.50
C PRO A 32 12.93 4.44 -0.05
N GLU A 33 13.61 5.32 -0.80
CA GLU A 33 14.97 5.79 -0.50
C GLU A 33 15.01 6.61 0.79
N SER A 34 13.98 7.42 1.07
CA SER A 34 13.92 8.32 2.23
C SER A 34 13.17 7.74 3.43
N PHE A 35 12.38 6.70 3.22
CA PHE A 35 11.55 6.10 4.26
C PHE A 35 12.38 5.70 5.49
N LYS A 36 11.97 6.16 6.67
CA LYS A 36 12.67 5.92 7.94
C LYS A 36 14.15 6.29 7.90
N GLY A 37 14.50 7.37 7.21
CA GLY A 37 15.88 7.86 7.10
C GLY A 37 16.80 7.05 6.20
N GLY A 38 16.23 6.17 5.35
CA GLY A 38 17.00 5.44 4.33
C GLY A 38 17.85 4.26 4.81
N ALA A 39 17.92 3.98 6.12
CA ALA A 39 18.75 2.90 6.65
C ALA A 39 18.40 1.53 6.06
N VAL A 40 17.09 1.22 5.99
CA VAL A 40 16.60 -0.05 5.40
C VAL A 40 16.93 -0.09 3.91
N TRP A 41 16.73 1.01 3.20
CA TRP A 41 17.06 1.13 1.78
C TRP A 41 18.51 0.78 1.49
N ASN A 42 19.45 1.37 2.23
CA ASN A 42 20.89 1.12 2.05
C ASN A 42 21.24 -0.37 2.23
N VAL A 43 20.63 -1.04 3.20
CA VAL A 43 20.82 -2.49 3.40
C VAL A 43 20.29 -3.27 2.20
N MET A 44 19.09 -2.92 1.68
CA MET A 44 18.50 -3.60 0.53
C MET A 44 19.31 -3.40 -0.75
N VAL A 45 19.87 -2.19 -0.95
CA VAL A 45 20.79 -1.90 -2.07
C VAL A 45 22.06 -2.74 -1.98
N ASN A 46 22.64 -2.88 -0.79
CA ASN A 46 23.83 -3.71 -0.57
C ASN A 46 23.55 -5.18 -0.84
N ILE A 47 22.39 -5.70 -0.40
CA ILE A 47 21.95 -7.07 -0.69
C ILE A 47 21.77 -7.25 -2.21
N ASN A 48 21.11 -6.30 -2.88
CA ASN A 48 20.94 -6.30 -4.33
C ASN A 48 22.31 -6.37 -5.03
N GLY A 49 23.27 -5.54 -4.61
CA GLY A 49 24.65 -5.54 -5.13
C GLY A 49 25.32 -6.91 -5.01
N THR A 50 25.18 -7.57 -3.87
CA THR A 50 25.71 -8.93 -3.64
C THR A 50 25.01 -9.97 -4.54
N LEU A 51 23.70 -9.88 -4.67
CA LEU A 51 22.90 -10.78 -5.50
C LEU A 51 23.11 -10.60 -7.00
N LYS A 52 23.68 -9.47 -7.46
CA LYS A 52 24.06 -9.27 -8.87
C LYS A 52 25.06 -10.34 -9.34
N ALA A 53 26.02 -10.74 -8.50
CA ALA A 53 26.96 -11.82 -8.84
C ALA A 53 26.25 -13.14 -9.12
N VAL A 54 25.29 -13.50 -8.26
CA VAL A 54 24.44 -14.69 -8.47
C VAL A 54 23.56 -14.53 -9.71
N GLY A 55 23.00 -13.33 -9.93
CA GLY A 55 22.22 -13.01 -11.12
C GLY A 55 23.00 -13.21 -12.41
N TYR A 56 24.29 -12.80 -12.46
CA TYR A 56 25.14 -13.03 -13.62
C TYR A 56 25.47 -14.51 -13.83
N ALA A 57 25.67 -15.29 -12.77
CA ALA A 57 25.86 -16.73 -12.89
C ALA A 57 24.60 -17.42 -13.46
N LEU A 58 23.42 -17.05 -12.95
CA LEU A 58 22.13 -17.51 -13.47
C LEU A 58 21.89 -17.08 -14.92
N LEU A 59 22.29 -15.85 -15.29
CA LEU A 59 22.21 -15.36 -16.67
C LEU A 59 22.92 -16.29 -17.62
N VAL A 60 24.18 -16.69 -17.31
CA VAL A 60 24.96 -17.62 -18.14
C VAL A 60 24.27 -18.98 -18.20
N LEU A 61 23.76 -19.48 -17.07
CA LEU A 61 23.07 -20.77 -17.02
C LEU A 61 21.80 -20.75 -17.89
N PHE A 62 20.95 -19.74 -17.76
CA PHE A 62 19.73 -19.64 -18.57
C PHE A 62 20.03 -19.40 -20.04
N PHE A 63 21.08 -18.69 -20.36
CA PHE A 63 21.56 -18.51 -21.73
C PHE A 63 22.01 -19.85 -22.34
N LEU A 64 22.80 -20.65 -21.63
CA LEU A 64 23.21 -21.96 -22.05
C LEU A 64 22.03 -22.92 -22.25
N MET A 65 21.05 -22.91 -21.33
CA MET A 65 19.81 -23.67 -21.49
C MET A 65 19.05 -23.27 -22.77
N GLY A 66 18.97 -21.99 -23.05
CA GLY A 66 18.36 -21.46 -24.27
C GLY A 66 19.09 -21.96 -25.54
N ILE A 67 20.42 -21.95 -25.52
CA ILE A 67 21.23 -22.50 -26.63
C ILE A 67 20.97 -24.00 -26.82
N MET A 68 21.10 -24.82 -25.76
CA MET A 68 20.96 -26.25 -25.83
C MET A 68 19.62 -26.68 -26.44
N LYS A 69 18.55 -25.98 -26.16
CA LYS A 69 17.23 -26.31 -26.72
C LYS A 69 17.14 -26.02 -28.21
N HIS A 70 17.74 -24.92 -28.67
CA HIS A 70 17.80 -24.63 -30.11
C HIS A 70 18.71 -25.58 -30.87
N TYR A 71 19.72 -26.16 -30.20
CA TYR A 71 20.61 -27.16 -30.84
C TYR A 71 19.96 -28.52 -31.11
N ASN A 72 18.87 -28.88 -30.37
CA ASN A 72 18.12 -30.12 -30.64
C ASN A 72 17.34 -30.12 -31.97
N SER A 73 17.20 -28.95 -32.61
CA SER A 73 16.67 -28.80 -33.98
C SER A 73 17.81 -28.44 -34.95
N PHE A 74 18.63 -29.40 -35.29
CA PHE A 74 19.82 -29.26 -36.15
C PHE A 74 19.59 -28.54 -37.49
N SER A 75 18.36 -28.39 -37.93
CA SER A 75 18.02 -27.70 -39.18
C SER A 75 17.88 -26.20 -39.08
N GLU A 76 17.65 -25.63 -37.86
CA GLU A 76 17.37 -24.20 -37.69
C GLU A 76 18.60 -23.35 -37.34
N VAL A 77 19.69 -23.95 -36.84
CA VAL A 77 20.93 -23.23 -36.41
C VAL A 77 21.66 -22.55 -37.58
N LYS A 78 21.30 -22.88 -38.83
CA LYS A 78 21.92 -22.27 -40.02
C LYS A 78 21.45 -20.84 -40.32
N ARG A 79 20.51 -20.27 -39.53
CA ARG A 79 20.03 -18.91 -39.75
C ARG A 79 20.74 -17.93 -38.81
N PRO A 80 21.61 -17.04 -39.36
CA PRO A 80 22.33 -16.03 -38.53
C PRO A 80 21.42 -15.15 -37.72
N GLU A 81 20.17 -14.94 -38.19
CA GLU A 81 19.15 -14.13 -37.48
C GLU A 81 18.79 -14.67 -36.09
N GLN A 82 18.79 -16.01 -35.91
CA GLN A 82 18.46 -16.60 -34.61
C GLN A 82 19.61 -16.44 -33.61
N ALA A 83 20.85 -16.57 -34.08
CA ALA A 83 22.02 -16.30 -33.24
C ALA A 83 22.05 -14.84 -32.76
N ILE A 84 21.70 -13.89 -33.63
CA ILE A 84 21.61 -12.46 -33.27
C ILE A 84 20.51 -12.23 -32.25
N LYS A 85 19.32 -12.84 -32.42
CA LYS A 85 18.22 -12.72 -31.42
C LYS A 85 18.63 -13.27 -30.05
N LEU A 86 19.31 -14.40 -30.00
CA LEU A 86 19.77 -15.00 -28.77
C LEU A 86 20.82 -14.11 -28.07
N PHE A 87 21.79 -13.59 -28.83
CA PHE A 87 22.80 -12.68 -28.32
C PHE A 87 22.17 -11.38 -27.80
N LEU A 88 21.20 -10.81 -28.53
CA LEU A 88 20.50 -9.61 -28.11
C LEU A 88 19.76 -9.83 -26.77
N ARG A 89 19.11 -10.99 -26.59
CA ARG A 89 18.47 -11.35 -25.31
C ARG A 89 19.48 -11.42 -24.17
N PHE A 90 20.65 -12.02 -24.40
CA PHE A 90 21.72 -12.07 -23.41
C PHE A 90 22.17 -10.66 -23.00
N VAL A 91 22.39 -9.77 -23.97
CA VAL A 91 22.80 -8.39 -23.71
C VAL A 91 21.71 -7.64 -22.94
N LEU A 92 20.43 -7.79 -23.35
CA LEU A 92 19.30 -7.15 -22.66
C LEU A 92 19.14 -7.68 -21.22
N ALA A 93 19.29 -8.98 -21.00
CA ALA A 93 19.21 -9.58 -19.67
C ALA A 93 20.39 -9.11 -18.77
N LYS A 94 21.60 -9.03 -19.34
CA LYS A 94 22.76 -8.43 -18.66
C LYS A 94 22.50 -6.98 -18.26
N ALA A 95 21.98 -6.18 -19.19
CA ALA A 95 21.59 -4.79 -18.95
C ALA A 95 20.52 -4.69 -17.84
N ALA A 96 19.50 -5.56 -17.87
CA ALA A 96 18.45 -5.62 -16.87
C ALA A 96 19.00 -5.93 -15.47
N ILE A 97 19.99 -6.82 -15.32
CA ILE A 97 20.64 -7.10 -14.03
C ILE A 97 21.48 -5.89 -13.59
N THR A 98 22.25 -5.31 -14.51
CA THR A 98 23.17 -4.21 -14.19
C THR A 98 22.44 -2.99 -13.70
N TRP A 99 21.41 -2.55 -14.43
CA TRP A 99 20.58 -1.37 -14.16
C TRP A 99 19.21 -1.70 -13.56
N GLY A 100 19.04 -2.91 -13.05
CA GLY A 100 17.76 -3.38 -12.51
C GLY A 100 17.22 -2.50 -11.38
N LEU A 101 18.09 -2.03 -10.50
CA LEU A 101 17.73 -1.12 -9.42
C LEU A 101 17.21 0.21 -9.97
N ASP A 102 17.89 0.80 -10.95
CA ASP A 102 17.48 2.06 -11.58
C ASP A 102 16.14 1.90 -12.32
N LEU A 103 15.95 0.75 -12.99
CA LEU A 103 14.68 0.40 -13.62
C LEU A 103 13.54 0.32 -12.61
N MET A 104 13.76 -0.36 -11.48
CA MET A 104 12.77 -0.50 -10.41
C MET A 104 12.42 0.89 -9.85
N MET A 105 13.42 1.74 -9.60
CA MET A 105 13.19 3.10 -9.12
C MET A 105 12.52 4.00 -10.15
N ALA A 106 12.83 3.85 -11.44
CA ALA A 106 12.14 4.58 -12.51
C ALA A 106 10.64 4.23 -12.56
N ILE A 107 10.29 2.94 -12.45
CA ILE A 107 8.89 2.49 -12.37
C ILE A 107 8.21 3.11 -11.15
N PHE A 108 8.86 3.06 -9.98
CA PHE A 108 8.30 3.66 -8.76
C PHE A 108 8.03 5.16 -8.93
N ARG A 109 8.99 5.92 -9.46
CA ARG A 109 8.85 7.38 -9.68
C ARG A 109 7.73 7.73 -10.66
N ILE A 110 7.53 6.92 -11.71
CA ILE A 110 6.40 7.09 -12.64
C ILE A 110 5.07 6.95 -11.89
N VAL A 111 4.91 5.89 -11.11
CA VAL A 111 3.68 5.65 -10.32
C VAL A 111 3.50 6.72 -9.24
N GLN A 112 4.58 7.15 -8.58
CA GLN A 112 4.54 8.26 -7.62
C GLN A 112 4.05 9.56 -8.29
N GLY A 113 4.48 9.83 -9.52
CA GLY A 113 3.97 10.94 -10.31
C GLY A 113 2.46 10.84 -10.60
N VAL A 114 1.95 9.62 -10.86
CA VAL A 114 0.51 9.38 -11.00
C VAL A 114 -0.22 9.66 -9.69
N ILE A 115 0.29 9.17 -8.56
CA ILE A 115 -0.25 9.43 -7.22
C ILE A 115 -0.33 10.94 -6.97
N GLY A 116 0.75 11.68 -7.22
CA GLY A 116 0.78 13.13 -7.05
C GLY A 116 -0.26 13.85 -7.90
N LYS A 117 -0.48 13.43 -9.15
CA LYS A 117 -1.52 14.00 -10.04
C LYS A 117 -2.93 13.70 -9.50
N ILE A 118 -3.19 12.49 -9.00
CA ILE A 118 -4.49 12.13 -8.41
C ILE A 118 -4.75 13.00 -7.18
N MET A 119 -3.77 13.17 -6.31
CA MET A 119 -3.88 14.02 -5.10
C MET A 119 -4.15 15.49 -5.47
N THR A 120 -3.44 16.03 -6.46
CA THR A 120 -3.63 17.41 -6.91
C THR A 120 -5.01 17.61 -7.56
N ALA A 121 -5.44 16.66 -8.40
CA ALA A 121 -6.73 16.73 -9.09
C ALA A 121 -7.92 16.66 -8.14
N SER A 122 -7.78 15.97 -7.01
CA SER A 122 -8.85 15.85 -6.02
C SER A 122 -9.06 17.14 -5.21
N GLY A 123 -8.08 18.04 -5.13
CA GLY A 123 -8.11 19.21 -4.25
C GLY A 123 -8.20 18.88 -2.75
N ILE A 124 -8.19 17.59 -2.40
CA ILE A 124 -8.40 17.06 -1.04
C ILE A 124 -7.04 16.61 -0.52
N GLY A 125 -6.21 17.58 -0.13
CA GLY A 125 -4.96 17.30 0.57
C GLY A 125 -5.21 17.10 2.07
N GLY A 126 -5.32 15.85 2.53
CA GLY A 126 -5.40 15.56 3.97
C GLY A 126 -6.73 15.90 4.65
N GLN A 127 -7.79 16.17 3.91
CA GLN A 127 -9.13 16.34 4.45
C GLN A 127 -9.80 14.97 4.64
N GLY A 128 -10.62 14.83 5.64
CA GLY A 128 -11.26 13.58 6.06
C GLY A 128 -11.09 13.34 7.56
N SER A 129 -10.58 14.36 8.26
CA SER A 129 -10.49 14.34 9.73
C SER A 129 -11.89 14.31 10.34
N ILE A 130 -12.09 13.39 11.27
CA ILE A 130 -13.34 13.24 12.00
C ILE A 130 -13.17 13.86 13.37
N TYR A 131 -14.12 14.70 13.76
CA TYR A 131 -14.17 15.33 15.09
C TYR A 131 -15.51 15.06 15.73
N LEU A 132 -15.51 14.90 17.04
CA LEU A 132 -16.74 14.78 17.80
C LEU A 132 -17.49 16.14 17.79
N PRO A 133 -18.74 16.23 17.27
CA PRO A 133 -19.49 17.46 17.24
C PRO A 133 -19.79 17.99 18.65
N ASP A 134 -19.81 19.33 18.80
CA ASP A 134 -20.11 19.97 20.08
C ASP A 134 -21.47 19.55 20.66
N SER A 135 -22.46 19.30 19.82
CA SER A 135 -23.75 18.75 20.20
C SER A 135 -23.65 17.42 20.91
N MET A 136 -22.79 16.50 20.40
CA MET A 136 -22.53 15.20 21.02
C MET A 136 -21.75 15.35 22.33
N VAL A 137 -20.80 16.29 22.38
CA VAL A 137 -20.06 16.59 23.60
C VAL A 137 -21.03 17.07 24.70
N GLN A 138 -21.97 17.93 24.37
CA GLN A 138 -22.99 18.39 25.32
C GLN A 138 -23.91 17.24 25.77
N THR A 139 -24.43 16.45 24.81
CA THR A 139 -25.26 15.28 25.11
C THR A 139 -24.60 14.31 26.08
N ILE A 140 -23.28 14.06 25.92
CA ILE A 140 -22.51 13.20 26.83
C ILE A 140 -22.34 13.83 28.21
N LYS A 141 -22.10 15.16 28.26
CA LYS A 141 -21.89 15.87 29.53
C LYS A 141 -23.17 15.99 30.35
N ASP A 142 -24.30 16.14 29.70
CA ASP A 142 -25.60 16.34 30.35
C ASP A 142 -26.24 15.03 30.82
N CYS A 143 -25.66 13.87 30.49
CA CYS A 143 -26.15 12.57 30.94
C CYS A 143 -26.04 12.39 32.45
N GLY A 144 -27.12 11.85 33.02
CA GLY A 144 -27.15 11.47 34.43
C GLY A 144 -26.22 10.28 34.77
N PHE A 145 -25.97 10.07 36.05
CA PHE A 145 -25.05 9.00 36.52
C PHE A 145 -25.44 7.59 36.02
N TRP A 146 -26.71 7.24 36.05
CA TRP A 146 -27.19 5.92 35.60
C TRP A 146 -27.11 5.73 34.09
N GLU A 147 -27.22 6.79 33.30
CA GLU A 147 -27.05 6.77 31.85
C GLU A 147 -25.58 6.75 31.45
N SER A 148 -24.70 7.20 32.32
CA SER A 148 -23.25 7.23 32.07
C SER A 148 -22.61 5.84 32.02
N ILE A 149 -23.18 4.84 32.70
CA ILE A 149 -22.64 3.45 32.75
C ILE A 149 -22.73 2.77 31.36
N PRO A 150 -23.93 2.67 30.71
CA PRO A 150 -24.03 2.10 29.38
C PRO A 150 -23.31 2.95 28.34
N LEU A 151 -23.31 4.28 28.49
CA LEU A 151 -22.61 5.20 27.62
C LEU A 151 -21.09 4.96 27.66
N TRP A 152 -20.53 4.74 28.84
CA TRP A 152 -19.12 4.35 28.98
C TRP A 152 -18.78 3.06 28.25
N ALA A 153 -19.58 2.04 28.40
CA ALA A 153 -19.33 0.77 27.71
C ALA A 153 -19.32 0.93 26.17
N VAL A 154 -20.29 1.67 25.64
CA VAL A 154 -20.40 2.00 24.21
C VAL A 154 -19.16 2.73 23.71
N THR A 155 -18.76 3.77 24.41
CA THR A 155 -17.63 4.62 24.00
C THR A 155 -16.29 3.90 24.16
N LEU A 156 -16.15 3.03 25.16
CA LEU A 156 -14.94 2.22 25.34
C LEU A 156 -14.78 1.20 24.21
N ILE A 157 -15.86 0.49 23.86
CA ILE A 157 -15.83 -0.46 22.72
C ILE A 157 -15.56 0.30 21.42
N GLY A 158 -16.25 1.43 21.19
CA GLY A 158 -16.06 2.26 20.00
C GLY A 158 -14.62 2.77 19.89
N SER A 159 -14.05 3.34 20.95
CA SER A 159 -12.69 3.85 20.95
C SER A 159 -11.64 2.75 20.73
N LEU A 160 -11.86 1.56 21.29
CA LEU A 160 -11.01 0.40 21.04
C LEU A 160 -11.04 0.01 19.56
N LEU A 161 -12.23 -0.11 18.97
CA LEU A 161 -12.39 -0.45 17.56
C LEU A 161 -11.71 0.58 16.64
N ILE A 162 -11.95 1.88 16.88
CA ILE A 162 -11.33 2.97 16.12
C ILE A 162 -9.80 2.86 16.18
N THR A 163 -9.25 2.64 17.37
CA THR A 163 -7.80 2.51 17.57
C THR A 163 -7.24 1.29 16.83
N VAL A 164 -7.90 0.13 16.95
CA VAL A 164 -7.48 -1.10 16.24
C VAL A 164 -7.52 -0.89 14.72
N LEU A 165 -8.60 -0.30 14.19
CA LEU A 165 -8.72 -0.01 12.75
C LEU A 165 -7.64 0.95 12.26
N SER A 166 -7.30 1.97 13.06
CA SER A 166 -6.20 2.91 12.76
C SER A 166 -4.87 2.18 12.59
N PHE A 167 -4.56 1.23 13.48
CA PHE A 167 -3.34 0.44 13.39
C PHE A 167 -3.37 -0.54 12.21
N VAL A 168 -4.48 -1.20 11.94
CA VAL A 168 -4.59 -2.12 10.78
C VAL A 168 -4.38 -1.36 9.47
N MET A 169 -4.95 -0.17 9.36
CA MET A 169 -4.83 0.68 8.20
C MET A 169 -3.37 1.09 7.95
N ILE A 170 -2.69 1.63 8.95
CA ILE A 170 -1.30 2.07 8.80
C ILE A 170 -0.34 0.89 8.56
N LEU A 171 -0.54 -0.26 9.22
CA LEU A 171 0.25 -1.47 9.00
C LEU A 171 0.19 -1.95 7.54
N THR A 172 -0.96 -1.83 6.88
CA THR A 172 -1.10 -2.19 5.47
C THR A 172 -0.21 -1.32 4.59
N VAL A 173 -0.18 0.00 4.86
CA VAL A 173 0.66 0.94 4.11
C VAL A 173 2.15 0.69 4.36
N TYR A 174 2.55 0.41 5.61
CA TYR A 174 3.93 0.00 5.92
C TYR A 174 4.30 -1.31 5.21
N GLY A 175 3.37 -2.28 5.17
CA GLY A 175 3.55 -3.55 4.47
C GLY A 175 3.91 -3.37 2.99
N ARG A 176 3.37 -2.34 2.32
CA ARG A 176 3.74 -1.98 0.95
C ARG A 176 5.23 -1.63 0.83
N PHE A 177 5.79 -0.84 1.75
CA PHE A 177 7.23 -0.51 1.75
C PHE A 177 8.09 -1.76 1.92
N PHE A 178 7.71 -2.68 2.81
CA PHE A 178 8.44 -3.94 2.96
C PHE A 178 8.41 -4.77 1.67
N LYS A 179 7.26 -4.85 1.00
CA LYS A 179 7.16 -5.51 -0.32
C LYS A 179 8.13 -4.85 -1.32
N LEU A 180 8.12 -3.51 -1.44
CA LEU A 180 9.02 -2.78 -2.34
C LEU A 180 10.48 -3.11 -2.06
N TYR A 181 10.90 -3.12 -0.81
CA TYR A 181 12.27 -3.46 -0.40
C TYR A 181 12.64 -4.89 -0.78
N MET A 182 11.76 -5.87 -0.52
CA MET A 182 12.00 -7.26 -0.91
C MET A 182 12.16 -7.40 -2.42
N TYR A 183 11.28 -6.77 -3.22
CA TYR A 183 11.39 -6.80 -4.68
C TYR A 183 12.71 -6.20 -5.16
N VAL A 184 13.11 -5.05 -4.62
CA VAL A 184 14.37 -4.38 -4.98
C VAL A 184 15.56 -5.26 -4.63
N ALA A 185 15.62 -5.83 -3.42
CA ALA A 185 16.73 -6.66 -2.97
C ALA A 185 16.96 -7.88 -3.86
N ILE A 186 15.88 -8.63 -4.20
CA ILE A 186 15.99 -9.89 -4.95
C ILE A 186 15.97 -9.70 -6.48
N SER A 187 15.79 -8.49 -6.98
CA SER A 187 15.56 -8.22 -8.41
C SER A 187 16.60 -8.83 -9.36
N PRO A 188 17.91 -8.97 -9.05
CA PRO A 188 18.88 -9.55 -9.99
C PRO A 188 18.55 -11.00 -10.38
N LEU A 189 17.92 -11.78 -9.50
CA LEU A 189 17.63 -13.19 -9.74
C LEU A 189 16.54 -13.40 -10.81
N PRO A 190 15.31 -12.82 -10.68
CA PRO A 190 14.30 -12.95 -11.71
C PRO A 190 14.65 -12.19 -12.99
N LEU A 191 15.43 -11.11 -12.93
CA LEU A 191 15.87 -10.39 -14.13
C LEU A 191 16.84 -11.23 -14.98
N ALA A 192 17.62 -12.13 -14.38
CA ALA A 192 18.48 -13.08 -15.11
C ALA A 192 17.69 -14.00 -16.05
N THR A 193 16.42 -14.28 -15.74
CA THR A 193 15.58 -15.18 -16.53
C THR A 193 15.24 -14.63 -17.93
N PHE A 194 15.47 -13.34 -18.20
CA PHE A 194 15.29 -12.76 -19.53
C PHE A 194 16.28 -13.32 -20.58
N ALA A 195 17.35 -14.00 -20.15
CA ALA A 195 18.33 -14.59 -21.04
C ALA A 195 17.76 -15.70 -21.94
N SER A 196 16.70 -16.39 -21.51
CA SER A 196 16.05 -17.44 -22.29
C SER A 196 14.58 -17.11 -22.54
N GLU A 197 14.03 -17.59 -23.66
CA GLU A 197 12.61 -17.39 -23.99
C GLU A 197 11.68 -18.09 -23.00
N GLU A 198 12.06 -19.27 -22.57
CA GLU A 198 11.26 -20.09 -21.65
C GLU A 198 11.18 -19.50 -20.25
N THR A 199 12.32 -19.10 -19.73
CA THR A 199 12.40 -18.54 -18.38
C THR A 199 11.99 -17.07 -18.33
N GLY A 200 12.00 -16.36 -19.46
CA GLY A 200 11.69 -14.93 -19.57
C GLY A 200 10.30 -14.54 -19.04
N ARG A 201 9.35 -15.51 -18.98
CA ARG A 201 8.04 -15.30 -18.36
C ARG A 201 8.17 -14.96 -16.87
N VAL A 202 9.13 -15.57 -16.16
CA VAL A 202 9.37 -15.32 -14.74
C VAL A 202 9.80 -13.85 -14.51
N GLY A 203 10.75 -13.37 -15.32
CA GLY A 203 11.21 -11.97 -15.27
C GLY A 203 10.08 -10.98 -15.59
N LYS A 204 9.24 -11.28 -16.60
CA LYS A 204 8.08 -10.45 -16.93
C LYS A 204 7.08 -10.39 -15.76
N ASN A 205 6.71 -11.54 -15.21
CA ASN A 205 5.79 -11.62 -14.08
C ASN A 205 6.35 -10.89 -12.85
N PHE A 206 7.65 -10.97 -12.62
CA PHE A 206 8.32 -10.22 -11.55
C PHE A 206 8.15 -8.70 -11.73
N ILE A 207 8.41 -8.17 -12.93
CA ILE A 207 8.22 -6.74 -13.23
C ILE A 207 6.75 -6.35 -13.06
N HIS A 208 5.81 -7.15 -13.57
CA HIS A 208 4.37 -6.90 -13.41
C HIS A 208 3.97 -6.87 -11.93
N SER A 209 4.46 -7.84 -11.15
CA SER A 209 4.19 -7.88 -9.70
C SER A 209 4.78 -6.67 -8.97
N TYR A 210 5.95 -6.19 -9.35
CA TYR A 210 6.53 -4.97 -8.80
C TYR A 210 5.70 -3.73 -9.14
N ILE A 211 5.28 -3.60 -10.41
CA ILE A 211 4.38 -2.52 -10.85
C ILE A 211 3.08 -2.56 -10.05
N ALA A 212 2.53 -3.76 -9.80
CA ALA A 212 1.34 -3.92 -8.98
C ALA A 212 1.54 -3.36 -7.56
N VAL A 213 2.65 -3.68 -6.90
CA VAL A 213 2.97 -3.13 -5.57
C VAL A 213 3.15 -1.61 -5.60
N CYS A 214 3.72 -1.07 -6.67
CA CYS A 214 3.79 0.39 -6.84
C CYS A 214 2.39 1.01 -6.97
N LEU A 215 1.52 0.43 -7.82
CA LEU A 215 0.15 0.90 -8.07
C LEU A 215 -0.78 0.75 -6.86
N GLU A 216 -0.49 -0.17 -5.93
CA GLU A 216 -1.23 -0.31 -4.67
C GLU A 216 -1.38 1.04 -3.96
N GLY A 217 -0.33 1.89 -4.00
CA GLY A 217 -0.38 3.24 -3.45
C GLY A 217 -1.42 4.15 -4.12
N ALA A 218 -1.61 4.03 -5.43
CA ALA A 218 -2.62 4.82 -6.13
C ALA A 218 -4.05 4.40 -5.74
N ILE A 219 -4.30 3.10 -5.55
CA ILE A 219 -5.60 2.60 -5.06
C ILE A 219 -5.87 3.08 -3.63
N ILE A 220 -4.84 3.07 -2.76
CA ILE A 220 -4.97 3.59 -1.40
C ILE A 220 -5.33 5.08 -1.40
N VAL A 221 -4.68 5.89 -2.25
CA VAL A 221 -5.02 7.32 -2.39
C VAL A 221 -6.47 7.50 -2.83
N LEU A 222 -6.92 6.75 -3.85
CA LEU A 222 -8.30 6.81 -4.30
C LEU A 222 -9.29 6.41 -3.20
N ALA A 223 -8.98 5.36 -2.43
CA ALA A 223 -9.79 4.96 -1.29
C ALA A 223 -9.89 6.07 -0.23
N CYS A 224 -8.78 6.74 0.09
CA CYS A 224 -8.76 7.86 1.03
C CYS A 224 -9.56 9.06 0.51
N ILE A 225 -9.50 9.37 -0.78
CA ILE A 225 -10.28 10.45 -1.42
C ILE A 225 -11.79 10.13 -1.35
N ILE A 226 -12.18 8.93 -1.74
CA ILE A 226 -13.58 8.49 -1.68
C ILE A 226 -14.09 8.57 -0.24
N TYR A 227 -13.31 8.07 0.71
CA TYR A 227 -13.64 8.13 2.12
C TYR A 227 -13.82 9.56 2.63
N SER A 228 -12.91 10.49 2.30
CA SER A 228 -13.01 11.87 2.75
C SER A 228 -14.28 12.56 2.25
N LEU A 229 -14.72 12.25 1.02
CA LEU A 229 -15.99 12.74 0.47
C LEU A 229 -17.19 12.08 1.14
N PHE A 230 -17.10 10.78 1.43
CA PHE A 230 -18.18 10.02 2.05
C PHE A 230 -18.45 10.47 3.49
N VAL A 231 -17.39 10.77 4.25
CA VAL A 231 -17.45 11.20 5.65
C VAL A 231 -17.78 12.70 5.81
N SER A 232 -17.68 13.48 4.72
CA SER A 232 -18.02 14.92 4.76
C SER A 232 -19.50 15.21 5.11
N SER A 233 -20.38 14.20 4.95
CA SER A 233 -21.76 14.27 5.43
C SER A 233 -21.81 13.84 6.90
N ALA A 234 -22.23 14.74 7.79
CA ALA A 234 -22.37 14.42 9.21
C ALA A 234 -23.35 13.24 9.41
N PRO A 235 -23.06 12.31 10.34
CA PRO A 235 -23.97 11.23 10.69
C PRO A 235 -25.36 11.75 11.05
N SER A 236 -26.40 11.12 10.53
CA SER A 236 -27.79 11.47 10.82
C SER A 236 -28.20 10.91 12.18
N VAL A 237 -28.12 11.71 13.23
CA VAL A 237 -28.50 11.30 14.57
C VAL A 237 -29.92 11.80 14.88
N ASN A 238 -30.77 10.89 15.38
CA ASN A 238 -32.12 11.25 15.83
C ASN A 238 -32.02 11.98 17.20
N LEU A 239 -32.17 13.30 17.18
CA LEU A 239 -32.09 14.14 18.37
C LEU A 239 -33.17 13.85 19.44
N ASN A 240 -34.26 13.12 19.08
CA ASN A 240 -35.31 12.72 20.00
C ASN A 240 -35.04 11.39 20.71
N ALA A 241 -33.94 10.69 20.37
CA ALA A 241 -33.56 9.45 21.03
C ALA A 241 -32.85 9.72 22.36
N SER A 242 -32.74 8.69 23.23
CA SER A 242 -31.94 8.78 24.46
C SER A 242 -30.47 9.07 24.12
N ALA A 243 -29.76 9.73 25.03
CA ALA A 243 -28.35 10.09 24.85
C ALA A 243 -27.48 8.86 24.48
N VAL A 244 -27.71 7.72 25.11
CA VAL A 244 -27.02 6.46 24.83
C VAL A 244 -27.25 6.01 23.38
N ASN A 245 -28.49 6.08 22.88
CA ASN A 245 -28.81 5.71 21.50
C ASN A 245 -28.23 6.70 20.48
N GLN A 246 -28.20 7.99 20.79
CA GLN A 246 -27.57 8.99 19.95
C GLN A 246 -26.07 8.72 19.77
N VAL A 247 -25.37 8.49 20.87
CA VAL A 247 -23.92 8.20 20.86
C VAL A 247 -23.64 6.84 20.22
N TRP A 248 -24.46 5.81 20.48
CA TRP A 248 -24.35 4.51 19.84
C TRP A 248 -24.44 4.60 18.31
N THR A 249 -25.47 5.30 17.83
CA THR A 249 -25.68 5.49 16.38
C THR A 249 -24.52 6.26 15.76
N TYR A 250 -24.07 7.34 16.40
CA TYR A 250 -22.95 8.16 15.93
C TYR A 250 -21.63 7.36 15.87
N VAL A 251 -21.26 6.70 16.96
CA VAL A 251 -20.03 5.88 17.02
C VAL A 251 -20.12 4.70 16.04
N GLY A 252 -21.28 4.07 15.96
CA GLY A 252 -21.51 2.95 15.03
C GLY A 252 -21.31 3.35 13.56
N GLU A 253 -21.84 4.51 13.15
CA GLU A 253 -21.70 5.02 11.79
C GLU A 253 -20.26 5.40 11.48
N ILE A 254 -19.55 6.04 12.40
CA ILE A 254 -18.14 6.35 12.25
C ILE A 254 -17.32 5.07 12.12
N VAL A 255 -17.50 4.11 13.03
CA VAL A 255 -16.79 2.81 12.98
C VAL A 255 -17.07 2.07 11.69
N PHE A 256 -18.31 2.08 11.21
CA PHE A 256 -18.67 1.49 9.91
C PHE A 256 -17.90 2.14 8.76
N ASN A 257 -17.86 3.47 8.69
CA ASN A 257 -17.12 4.20 7.66
C ASN A 257 -15.61 3.90 7.73
N MET A 258 -15.04 3.82 8.93
CA MET A 258 -13.64 3.45 9.14
C MET A 258 -13.36 1.99 8.74
N LEU A 259 -14.29 1.07 8.98
CA LEU A 259 -14.21 -0.32 8.51
C LEU A 259 -14.18 -0.40 6.99
N VAL A 260 -15.03 0.37 6.32
CA VAL A 260 -15.07 0.42 4.85
C VAL A 260 -13.73 0.91 4.30
N LEU A 261 -13.17 2.00 4.84
CA LEU A 261 -11.85 2.49 4.40
C LEU A 261 -10.76 1.48 4.67
N THR A 262 -10.66 0.96 5.91
CA THR A 262 -9.63 0.00 6.30
C THR A 262 -9.72 -1.28 5.46
N GLY A 263 -10.93 -1.77 5.20
CA GLY A 263 -11.18 -2.90 4.32
C GLY A 263 -10.73 -2.64 2.89
N THR A 264 -11.05 -1.47 2.34
CA THR A 264 -10.66 -1.09 0.98
C THR A 264 -9.13 -0.97 0.86
N ILE A 265 -8.46 -0.36 1.84
CA ILE A 265 -7.00 -0.28 1.88
C ILE A 265 -6.37 -1.67 1.97
N LYS A 266 -6.91 -2.56 2.77
CA LYS A 266 -6.43 -3.95 2.89
C LYS A 266 -6.62 -4.74 1.60
N LEU A 267 -7.68 -4.49 0.84
CA LEU A 267 -7.97 -5.15 -0.43
C LEU A 267 -7.22 -4.52 -1.62
N SER A 268 -6.53 -3.39 -1.45
CA SER A 268 -5.84 -2.67 -2.54
C SER A 268 -4.86 -3.55 -3.32
N ASP A 269 -4.09 -4.40 -2.64
CA ASP A 269 -3.18 -5.38 -3.26
C ASP A 269 -3.93 -6.36 -4.19
N GLN A 270 -5.05 -6.90 -3.73
CA GLN A 270 -5.87 -7.83 -4.53
C GLN A 270 -6.52 -7.12 -5.72
N VAL A 271 -7.02 -5.91 -5.54
CA VAL A 271 -7.60 -5.11 -6.63
C VAL A 271 -6.57 -4.90 -7.74
N VAL A 272 -5.36 -4.47 -7.41
CA VAL A 272 -4.31 -4.26 -8.40
C VAL A 272 -3.89 -5.55 -9.08
N LYS A 273 -3.70 -6.64 -8.33
CA LYS A 273 -3.35 -7.95 -8.89
C LYS A 273 -4.41 -8.43 -9.88
N ASN A 274 -5.69 -8.30 -9.55
CA ASN A 274 -6.78 -8.66 -10.45
C ASN A 274 -6.78 -7.79 -11.72
N MET A 275 -6.52 -6.48 -11.60
CA MET A 275 -6.39 -5.58 -12.75
C MET A 275 -5.21 -5.95 -13.65
N MET A 276 -4.09 -6.39 -13.07
CA MET A 276 -2.86 -6.79 -13.76
C MET A 276 -2.90 -8.25 -14.24
N ARG A 277 -3.94 -9.00 -13.93
CA ARG A 277 -4.09 -10.45 -14.22
C ARG A 277 -2.93 -11.28 -13.66
N LEU A 278 -2.56 -11.00 -12.40
CA LEU A 278 -1.49 -11.69 -11.66
C LEU A 278 -2.07 -12.76 -10.73
#